data_47736326276d75c6d8d9c80dd8df790a
#
_entry.id   47736326276d75c6d8d9c80dd8df790a
#
_cell.length_a   1.000
_cell.length_b   1.000
_cell.length_c   1.000
_cell.angle_alpha   90.00
_cell.angle_beta   90.00
_cell.angle_gamma   90.00
#
_symmetry.space_group_name_H-M   'P 1'
#
loop_
_entity.id
_entity.type
_entity.pdbx_description
1 polymer ?
#
loop_
_entity_poly.entity_id
_entity_poly.type
_entity_poly.pdbx_seq_one_letter_code
_entity_poly.pdbx_strand_id
1 'polypeptide(L)' 'MVGRTKVNGTYLAGKINIKDGVLYYPNKGDESIACVYEVLVEDVTSK' A
#
# COMPACT_ATOMS: atom_id res chain seq x y z
N MET A 1 -3.84 -6.88 -4.51
CA MET A 1 -4.52 -5.99 -3.57
C MET A 1 -3.80 -4.66 -3.50
N VAL A 2 -4.54 -3.64 -3.17
CA VAL A 2 -3.99 -2.29 -3.07
C VAL A 2 -3.98 -1.88 -1.62
N GLY A 3 -2.92 -1.20 -1.22
CA GLY A 3 -2.83 -0.72 0.13
C GLY A 3 -2.09 0.61 0.18
N ARG A 4 -1.87 1.10 1.38
CA ARG A 4 -1.12 2.33 1.57
C ARG A 4 -0.28 2.21 2.82
N THR A 5 0.79 2.97 2.85
CA THR A 5 1.64 3.03 4.03
C THR A 5 1.98 4.48 4.30
N LYS A 6 2.25 4.78 5.54
CA LYS A 6 2.58 6.15 5.93
C LYS A 6 4.09 6.30 6.01
N VAL A 7 4.60 7.25 5.26
CA VAL A 7 6.03 7.53 5.22
C VAL A 7 6.23 9.01 5.49
N ASN A 8 6.92 9.33 6.58
CA ASN A 8 7.19 10.72 6.97
C ASN A 8 5.93 11.56 7.02
N GLY A 9 4.84 10.99 7.54
CA GLY A 9 3.60 11.72 7.65
C GLY A 9 2.73 11.76 6.41
N THR A 10 3.17 11.11 5.34
CA THR A 10 2.44 11.11 4.09
C THR A 10 2.05 9.69 3.73
N TYR A 11 0.81 9.49 3.28
CA TYR A 11 0.37 8.19 2.82
C TYR A 11 0.75 7.97 1.38
N LEU A 12 1.34 6.83 1.10
CA LEU A 12 1.71 6.44 -0.25
C LEU A 12 1.01 5.14 -0.58
N ALA A 13 0.37 5.11 -1.74
CA ALA A 13 -0.33 3.92 -2.19
C ALA A 13 0.64 2.96 -2.87
N GLY A 14 0.33 1.67 -2.79
CA GLY A 14 1.16 0.66 -3.41
C GLY A 14 0.41 -0.64 -3.59
N LYS A 15 1.13 -1.66 -3.97
CA LYS A 15 0.58 -2.98 -4.18
C LYS A 15 0.99 -3.92 -3.06
N ILE A 16 0.04 -4.70 -2.60
CA ILE A 16 0.30 -5.67 -1.54
C ILE A 16 0.63 -7.01 -2.17
N ASN A 17 1.74 -7.58 -1.74
CA ASN A 17 2.10 -8.92 -2.11
C ASN A 17 1.63 -9.85 -1.01
N ILE A 18 0.56 -10.59 -1.28
CA ILE A 18 -0.06 -11.43 -0.27
C ILE A 18 0.88 -12.55 0.17
N LYS A 19 1.67 -13.07 -0.74
CA LYS A 19 2.59 -14.15 -0.40
C LYS A 19 3.65 -13.71 0.59
N ASP A 20 4.17 -12.53 0.40
CA ASP A 20 5.23 -12.01 1.27
C ASP A 20 4.67 -11.22 2.43
N GLY A 21 3.43 -10.80 2.34
CA GLY A 21 2.83 -9.99 3.39
C GLY A 21 3.42 -8.61 3.50
N VAL A 22 3.83 -8.03 2.39
CA VAL A 22 4.44 -6.71 2.37
C VAL A 22 3.81 -5.85 1.29
N LEU A 23 3.99 -4.56 1.42
CA LEU A 23 3.49 -3.59 0.46
C LEU A 23 4.66 -3.02 -0.32
N TYR A 24 4.55 -3.03 -1.64
CA TYR A 24 5.52 -2.39 -2.52
C TYR A 24 4.98 -1.03 -2.95
N TYR A 25 5.75 0.02 -2.73
CA TYR A 25 5.30 1.36 -3.08
C TYR A 25 6.45 2.14 -3.71
N PRO A 26 6.14 3.09 -4.60
CA PRO A 26 7.17 3.92 -5.21
C PRO A 26 7.70 4.94 -4.21
N ASN A 27 9.00 5.15 -4.21
CA ASN A 27 9.62 6.10 -3.31
C ASN A 27 10.77 6.78 -4.03
N LYS A 28 10.54 8.00 -4.46
CA LYS A 28 11.58 8.83 -5.10
C LYS A 28 12.24 8.11 -6.28
N GLY A 29 11.42 7.49 -7.12
CA GLY A 29 11.94 6.82 -8.30
C GLY A 29 12.35 5.38 -8.06
N ASP A 30 12.37 4.94 -6.82
CA ASP A 30 12.68 3.57 -6.49
C ASP A 30 11.47 2.89 -5.88
N GLU A 31 11.52 1.60 -5.80
CA GLU A 31 10.48 0.82 -5.16
C GLU A 31 10.92 0.45 -3.76
N SER A 32 10.06 0.70 -2.79
CA SER A 32 10.35 0.37 -1.40
C SER A 32 9.33 -0.62 -0.87
N ILE A 33 9.65 -1.23 0.26
CA ILE A 33 8.82 -2.26 0.86
C ILE A 33 8.41 -1.81 2.25
N ALA A 34 7.13 -1.98 2.56
CA ALA A 34 6.62 -1.68 3.89
C ALA A 34 6.02 -2.93 4.50
N CYS A 35 6.41 -3.24 5.73
CA CYS A 35 5.82 -4.36 6.46
C CYS A 35 4.55 -3.96 7.19
N VAL A 36 4.36 -2.68 7.44
CA VAL A 36 3.17 -2.17 8.10
C VAL A 36 2.42 -1.31 7.10
N TYR A 37 1.17 -1.67 6.85
CA TYR A 37 0.38 -0.97 5.86
C TYR A 37 -1.10 -1.16 6.15
N GLU A 38 -1.91 -0.36 5.49
CA GLU A 38 -3.36 -0.47 5.57
C GLU A 38 -3.88 -0.98 4.24
N VAL A 39 -4.80 -1.92 4.32
CA VAL A 39 -5.42 -2.46 3.12
C VAL A 39 -6.54 -1.53 2.70
N LEU A 40 -6.53 -1.13 1.44
CA LEU A 40 -7.60 -0.31 0.91
C LEU A 40 -8.66 -1.23 0.35
N VAL A 41 -9.80 -1.24 1.00
CA VAL A 41 -10.92 -2.06 0.58
C VAL A 41 -11.82 -1.20 -0.29
N GLU A 42 -12.03 -1.64 -1.49
CA GLU A 42 -12.90 -0.93 -2.39
C GLU A 42 -14.32 -1.07 -1.92
N ASP A 43 -14.96 0.04 -1.66
CA ASP A 43 -16.34 0.02 -1.21
C ASP A 43 -17.25 0.00 -2.41
N VAL A 44 -17.80 -1.13 -2.66
CA VAL A 44 -18.62 -1.33 -3.85
C VAL A 44 -20.07 -1.19 -3.58
N THR A 45 -20.46 -0.63 -2.50
CA THR A 45 -21.85 -0.49 -2.20
C THR A 45 -22.46 0.51 -3.10
N SER A 46 -22.29 0.84 -3.85
CA SER A 46 -22.98 1.77 -4.65
C SER A 46 -24.14 1.32 -5.33
N LYS A 47 -24.22 1.21 -4.94
CA LYS A 47 -24.86 0.94 -5.37
C LYS A 47 -25.41 1.04 -5.48
#